data_9d1623f69891b77812fce092acbcd3f4
#
_entry.id   9d1623f69891b77812fce092acbcd3f4
#
_cell.length_a   1.000
_cell.length_b   1.000
_cell.length_c   1.000
_cell.angle_alpha   90.00
_cell.angle_beta   90.00
_cell.angle_gamma   90.00
#
_symmetry.space_group_name_H-M   'P 1'
#
loop_
_entity.id
_entity.type
_entity.pdbx_description
1 polymer ?
#
loop_
_entity_poly.entity_id
_entity_poly.type
_entity_poly.pdbx_seq_one_letter_code
_entity_poly.pdbx_strand_id
1 'polypeptide(L)'
;MNAIQTQIAGIVAVITAAIGNLTGGVQDVVQSIGAHVGGSSQSITATANAATPPSSSNIVNTQSVYVAINEYRIRHGVAPVAPNPQLDSIAQRWANHMARTGVPAHNPNYLKQYPAGWKEGGENVHQNWRGASTQEVVQAWHNSPSHRQNQADPYFNQIGVGVAYSSDGRMWVVTNYMR
;
A
#
# COMPACT_ATOMS: atom_id res chain seq x y z
N MET A 1 -17.01 9.07 23.58
CA MET A 1 -16.18 8.12 22.82
C MET A 1 -14.86 8.80 22.51
N ASN A 2 -13.75 8.18 22.91
CA ASN A 2 -12.41 8.78 22.82
C ASN A 2 -11.88 8.70 21.38
N ALA A 3 -11.11 9.70 20.92
CA ALA A 3 -10.51 9.75 19.59
C ALA A 3 -9.74 8.47 19.18
N ILE A 4 -9.20 7.76 20.15
CA ILE A 4 -8.51 6.45 19.96
C ILE A 4 -9.48 5.36 19.51
N GLN A 5 -10.72 5.33 20.01
CA GLN A 5 -11.71 4.34 19.59
C GLN A 5 -12.24 4.57 18.18
N THR A 6 -12.27 5.83 17.73
CA THR A 6 -12.67 6.16 16.36
C THR A 6 -11.58 5.76 15.35
N GLN A 7 -10.30 5.84 15.73
CA GLN A 7 -9.19 5.37 14.88
C GLN A 7 -9.16 3.85 14.74
N ILE A 8 -9.46 3.10 15.81
CA ILE A 8 -9.50 1.62 15.76
C ILE A 8 -10.66 1.14 14.87
N ALA A 9 -11.81 1.80 14.92
CA ALA A 9 -12.95 1.47 14.05
C ALA A 9 -12.62 1.72 12.54
N GLY A 10 -11.86 2.78 12.24
CA GLY A 10 -11.40 3.06 10.87
C GLY A 10 -10.43 2.00 10.33
N ILE A 11 -9.53 1.51 11.18
CA ILE A 11 -8.55 0.47 10.82
C ILE A 11 -9.25 -0.87 10.56
N VAL A 12 -10.24 -1.24 11.34
CA VAL A 12 -11.02 -2.47 11.15
C VAL A 12 -11.82 -2.42 9.85
N ALA A 13 -12.40 -1.28 9.48
CA ALA A 13 -13.18 -1.13 8.25
C ALA A 13 -12.30 -1.26 6.97
N VAL A 14 -11.07 -0.76 7.00
CA VAL A 14 -10.12 -0.88 5.87
C VAL A 14 -9.63 -2.33 5.72
N ILE A 15 -9.43 -3.05 6.81
CA ILE A 15 -9.03 -4.47 6.79
C ILE A 15 -10.17 -5.36 6.28
N THR A 16 -11.42 -5.08 6.64
CA THR A 16 -12.58 -5.87 6.20
C THR A 16 -12.86 -5.72 4.70
N ALA A 17 -12.60 -4.55 4.11
CA ALA A 17 -12.75 -4.34 2.67
C ALA A 17 -11.66 -5.06 1.83
N ALA A 18 -10.49 -5.32 2.41
CA ALA A 18 -9.39 -6.04 1.74
C ALA A 18 -9.54 -7.58 1.77
N ILE A 19 -10.41 -8.14 2.64
CA ILE A 19 -10.58 -9.59 2.85
C ILE A 19 -11.82 -10.13 2.13
N GLY A 20 -12.58 -9.32 1.42
CA GLY A 20 -13.87 -9.66 0.78
C GLY A 20 -13.85 -10.77 -0.28
N ASN A 21 -12.73 -11.46 -0.54
CA ASN A 21 -12.62 -12.52 -1.55
C ASN A 21 -11.87 -13.80 -1.10
N LEU A 22 -11.82 -14.09 0.20
CA LEU A 22 -11.32 -15.37 0.72
C LEU A 22 -12.47 -16.14 1.40
N THR A 23 -13.36 -16.70 0.60
CA THR A 23 -14.32 -17.71 1.03
C THR A 23 -13.60 -19.06 1.12
N GLY A 24 -13.28 -19.50 2.31
CA GLY A 24 -12.77 -20.83 2.58
C GLY A 24 -11.74 -20.85 3.70
N GLY A 25 -12.17 -21.14 4.94
CA GLY A 25 -11.23 -21.55 5.99
C GLY A 25 -11.29 -20.82 7.32
N VAL A 26 -12.28 -19.97 7.60
CA VAL A 26 -12.36 -19.24 8.90
C VAL A 26 -13.45 -19.80 9.84
N GLN A 27 -14.23 -20.78 9.41
CA GLN A 27 -15.31 -21.35 10.22
C GLN A 27 -14.82 -22.34 11.30
N ASP A 28 -13.63 -22.92 11.18
CA ASP A 28 -13.16 -23.97 12.10
C ASP A 28 -12.44 -23.45 13.36
N VAL A 29 -12.13 -22.14 13.42
CA VAL A 29 -11.39 -21.58 14.57
C VAL A 29 -12.32 -21.12 15.71
N VAL A 30 -13.60 -20.89 15.44
CA VAL A 30 -14.52 -20.33 16.44
C VAL A 30 -15.19 -21.40 17.32
N GLN A 31 -15.18 -22.67 16.90
CA GLN A 31 -15.82 -23.75 17.67
C GLN A 31 -14.90 -24.43 18.71
N SER A 32 -13.61 -24.12 18.75
CA SER A 32 -12.66 -24.74 19.69
C SER A 32 -12.54 -24.02 21.05
N ILE A 33 -13.20 -22.89 21.29
CA ILE A 33 -13.02 -22.10 22.51
C ILE A 33 -14.13 -22.31 23.56
N GLY A 34 -15.11 -23.18 23.27
CA GLY A 34 -16.34 -23.34 24.10
C GLY A 34 -16.30 -24.40 25.18
N ALA A 35 -15.27 -25.15 25.41
CA ALA A 35 -15.26 -26.24 26.40
C ALA A 35 -13.90 -26.34 27.11
N HIS A 36 -13.68 -25.55 28.15
CA HIS A 36 -12.94 -25.91 29.38
C HIS A 36 -12.78 -24.67 30.28
N VAL A 37 -13.76 -24.41 31.10
CA VAL A 37 -13.57 -23.52 32.26
C VAL A 37 -13.69 -24.40 33.52
N GLY A 38 -12.56 -24.76 34.07
CA GLY A 38 -12.46 -25.45 35.33
C GLY A 38 -11.00 -25.60 35.77
N GLY A 39 -10.54 -24.70 36.64
CA GLY A 39 -9.50 -24.95 37.64
C GLY A 39 -8.05 -24.56 37.27
N SER A 40 -7.51 -23.71 38.16
CA SER A 40 -6.11 -23.46 38.49
C SER A 40 -5.40 -22.35 37.68
N SER A 41 -5.21 -21.22 38.36
CA SER A 41 -4.34 -20.10 37.96
C SER A 41 -2.90 -20.58 37.83
N GLN A 42 -2.41 -20.69 36.59
CA GLN A 42 -1.00 -20.68 36.27
C GLN A 42 -0.73 -19.53 35.32
N SER A 43 0.14 -18.63 35.74
CA SER A 43 0.62 -17.51 34.92
C SER A 43 1.43 -18.07 33.72
N ILE A 44 0.80 -18.15 32.57
CA ILE A 44 1.52 -18.41 31.33
C ILE A 44 2.03 -17.08 30.82
N THR A 45 3.33 -16.85 31.00
CA THR A 45 4.07 -15.82 30.27
C THR A 45 4.08 -16.27 28.80
N ALA A 46 3.08 -15.84 28.03
CA ALA A 46 3.07 -16.00 26.59
C ALA A 46 4.12 -15.06 26.02
N THR A 47 5.32 -15.60 25.76
CA THR A 47 6.28 -14.95 24.86
C THR A 47 5.63 -14.95 23.47
N ALA A 48 4.98 -13.84 23.11
CA ALA A 48 4.49 -13.62 21.77
C ALA A 48 5.71 -13.52 20.83
N ASN A 49 6.18 -14.66 20.36
CA ASN A 49 6.94 -14.71 19.12
C ASN A 49 5.94 -14.32 18.03
N ALA A 50 5.93 -13.03 17.66
CA ALA A 50 5.27 -12.57 16.46
C ALA A 50 6.00 -13.21 15.29
N ALA A 51 5.57 -14.41 14.90
CA ALA A 51 5.96 -15.01 13.64
C ALA A 51 5.48 -14.07 12.55
N THR A 52 6.43 -13.40 11.90
CA THR A 52 6.20 -12.67 10.64
C THR A 52 5.47 -13.64 9.71
N PRO A 53 4.28 -13.31 9.18
CA PRO A 53 3.62 -14.19 8.22
C PRO A 53 4.56 -14.44 7.05
N PRO A 54 4.64 -15.65 6.50
CA PRO A 54 5.51 -15.95 5.39
C PRO A 54 5.17 -15.04 4.23
N SER A 55 6.18 -14.37 3.71
CA SER A 55 6.13 -13.45 2.59
C SER A 55 5.47 -14.15 1.39
N SER A 56 4.20 -13.84 1.14
CA SER A 56 3.54 -14.17 -0.12
C SER A 56 4.24 -13.37 -1.21
N SER A 57 4.92 -14.09 -2.12
CA SER A 57 5.60 -13.64 -3.34
C SER A 57 6.10 -12.17 -3.31
N ASN A 58 7.42 -11.97 -3.31
CA ASN A 58 8.11 -10.67 -3.40
C ASN A 58 7.85 -9.92 -4.72
N ILE A 59 6.75 -10.18 -5.40
CA ILE A 59 6.39 -9.49 -6.64
C ILE A 59 5.68 -8.21 -6.27
N VAL A 60 6.32 -7.08 -6.55
CA VAL A 60 5.69 -5.77 -6.43
C VAL A 60 4.52 -5.68 -7.41
N ASN A 61 3.36 -5.33 -6.90
CA ASN A 61 2.14 -5.12 -7.68
C ASN A 61 1.38 -3.92 -7.14
N THR A 62 0.36 -3.48 -7.85
CA THR A 62 -0.46 -2.33 -7.48
C THR A 62 -0.95 -2.41 -6.03
N GLN A 63 -1.49 -3.56 -5.61
CA GLN A 63 -2.02 -3.74 -4.27
C GLN A 63 -0.92 -3.65 -3.19
N SER A 64 0.24 -4.27 -3.40
CA SER A 64 1.34 -4.21 -2.44
C SER A 64 1.87 -2.78 -2.26
N VAL A 65 1.89 -1.98 -3.35
CA VAL A 65 2.29 -0.57 -3.28
C VAL A 65 1.27 0.27 -2.52
N TYR A 66 -0.05 0.06 -2.71
CA TYR A 66 -1.09 0.74 -1.92
C TYR A 66 -0.92 0.48 -0.43
N VAL A 67 -0.76 -0.77 -0.05
CA VAL A 67 -0.57 -1.16 1.35
C VAL A 67 0.67 -0.48 1.93
N ALA A 68 1.80 -0.58 1.26
CA ALA A 68 3.07 -0.05 1.76
C ALA A 68 3.06 1.49 1.87
N ILE A 69 2.44 2.20 0.92
CA ILE A 69 2.27 3.66 0.99
C ILE A 69 1.38 4.04 2.18
N ASN A 70 0.26 3.37 2.38
CA ASN A 70 -0.63 3.70 3.48
C ASN A 70 -0.02 3.36 4.85
N GLU A 71 0.70 2.25 4.97
CA GLU A 71 1.51 1.95 6.16
C GLU A 71 2.58 3.01 6.42
N TYR A 72 3.28 3.46 5.37
CA TYR A 72 4.24 4.54 5.47
C TYR A 72 3.57 5.82 6.00
N ARG A 73 2.44 6.23 5.42
CA ARG A 73 1.70 7.43 5.82
C ARG A 73 1.26 7.35 7.28
N ILE A 74 0.70 6.24 7.71
CA ILE A 74 0.28 6.02 9.11
C ILE A 74 1.46 6.15 10.07
N ARG A 75 2.61 5.52 9.74
CA ARG A 75 3.83 5.63 10.57
C ARG A 75 4.37 7.06 10.67
N HIS A 76 4.06 7.92 9.71
CA HIS A 76 4.46 9.33 9.70
C HIS A 76 3.34 10.29 10.16
N GLY A 77 2.26 9.76 10.77
CA GLY A 77 1.17 10.58 11.31
C GLY A 77 0.27 11.21 10.25
N VAL A 78 0.27 10.69 9.02
CA VAL A 78 -0.50 11.21 7.90
C VAL A 78 -1.66 10.26 7.58
N ALA A 79 -2.83 10.81 7.23
CA ALA A 79 -4.00 10.02 6.88
C ALA A 79 -3.75 9.14 5.63
N PRO A 80 -4.27 7.90 5.58
CA PRO A 80 -4.23 7.07 4.39
C PRO A 80 -4.87 7.74 3.18
N VAL A 81 -4.40 7.38 1.98
CA VAL A 81 -4.98 7.77 0.69
C VAL A 81 -5.86 6.66 0.13
N ALA A 82 -6.97 7.03 -0.51
CA ALA A 82 -7.88 6.10 -1.15
C ALA A 82 -7.45 5.80 -2.60
N PRO A 83 -7.56 4.55 -3.07
CA PRO A 83 -7.36 4.20 -4.48
C PRO A 83 -8.30 4.96 -5.40
N ASN A 84 -7.78 5.43 -6.55
CA ASN A 84 -8.56 6.05 -7.60
C ASN A 84 -8.29 5.36 -8.95
N PRO A 85 -9.28 4.67 -9.56
CA PRO A 85 -9.08 3.91 -10.80
C PRO A 85 -8.65 4.75 -12.01
N GLN A 86 -9.01 6.04 -12.05
CA GLN A 86 -8.56 6.92 -13.13
C GLN A 86 -7.08 7.25 -12.98
N LEU A 87 -6.61 7.51 -11.76
CA LEU A 87 -5.19 7.69 -11.47
C LEU A 87 -4.40 6.39 -11.68
N ASP A 88 -4.97 5.22 -11.36
CA ASP A 88 -4.36 3.91 -11.67
C ASP A 88 -4.10 3.77 -13.16
N SER A 89 -5.09 4.13 -13.98
CA SER A 89 -4.98 4.05 -15.42
C SER A 89 -3.87 4.98 -15.96
N ILE A 90 -3.69 6.17 -15.38
CA ILE A 90 -2.62 7.10 -15.74
C ILE A 90 -1.27 6.51 -15.35
N ALA A 91 -1.12 6.10 -14.10
CA ALA A 91 0.11 5.52 -13.56
C ALA A 91 0.52 4.25 -14.33
N GLN A 92 -0.43 3.36 -14.62
CA GLN A 92 -0.16 2.12 -15.33
C GLN A 92 0.29 2.36 -16.77
N ARG A 93 -0.37 3.29 -17.50
CA ARG A 93 0.09 3.66 -18.84
C ARG A 93 1.53 4.18 -18.84
N TRP A 94 1.88 4.98 -17.82
CA TRP A 94 3.22 5.53 -17.72
C TRP A 94 4.26 4.49 -17.32
N ALA A 95 3.96 3.60 -16.37
CA ALA A 95 4.81 2.46 -16.03
C ALA A 95 5.08 1.57 -17.26
N ASN A 96 4.05 1.28 -18.06
CA ASN A 96 4.17 0.54 -19.31
C ASN A 96 5.03 1.30 -20.37
N HIS A 97 4.91 2.62 -20.43
CA HIS A 97 5.74 3.44 -21.32
C HIS A 97 7.22 3.33 -20.96
N MET A 98 7.55 3.51 -19.68
CA MET A 98 8.93 3.37 -19.20
C MET A 98 9.48 1.95 -19.39
N ALA A 99 8.65 0.93 -19.17
CA ALA A 99 9.06 -0.46 -19.41
C ALA A 99 9.41 -0.74 -20.88
N ARG A 100 8.70 -0.10 -21.83
CA ARG A 100 9.01 -0.24 -23.26
C ARG A 100 10.22 0.58 -23.70
N THR A 101 10.38 1.78 -23.17
CA THR A 101 11.46 2.70 -23.60
C THR A 101 12.77 2.48 -22.86
N GLY A 102 12.70 1.86 -21.68
CA GLY A 102 13.85 1.66 -20.80
C GLY A 102 14.35 2.95 -20.12
N VAL A 103 13.58 4.04 -20.17
CA VAL A 103 13.99 5.36 -19.66
C VAL A 103 13.14 5.74 -18.46
N PRO A 104 13.73 5.90 -17.25
CA PRO A 104 13.04 6.44 -16.09
C PRO A 104 12.82 7.95 -16.27
N ALA A 105 11.57 8.37 -16.30
CA ALA A 105 11.18 9.77 -16.46
C ALA A 105 9.81 10.03 -15.84
N HIS A 106 9.56 11.27 -15.44
CA HIS A 106 8.22 11.72 -15.08
C HIS A 106 7.33 11.83 -16.33
N ASN A 107 6.03 11.58 -16.15
CA ASN A 107 5.05 11.83 -17.19
C ASN A 107 4.83 13.34 -17.35
N PRO A 108 5.24 13.97 -18.47
CA PRO A 108 5.16 15.42 -18.63
C PRO A 108 3.72 15.95 -18.70
N ASN A 109 2.74 15.04 -18.80
CA ASN A 109 1.32 15.38 -18.94
C ASN A 109 0.44 14.78 -17.84
N TYR A 110 1.01 14.27 -16.73
CA TYR A 110 0.21 13.57 -15.72
C TYR A 110 -0.94 14.43 -15.16
N LEU A 111 -0.69 15.69 -14.82
CA LEU A 111 -1.72 16.61 -14.31
C LEU A 111 -2.84 16.90 -15.33
N LYS A 112 -2.52 16.93 -16.63
CA LYS A 112 -3.52 17.14 -17.70
C LYS A 112 -4.46 15.95 -17.87
N GLN A 113 -4.08 14.80 -17.35
CA GLN A 113 -4.85 13.55 -17.43
C GLN A 113 -5.70 13.30 -16.19
N TYR A 114 -5.54 14.11 -15.14
CA TYR A 114 -6.26 13.93 -13.88
C TYR A 114 -7.78 14.15 -14.07
N PRO A 115 -8.60 13.48 -13.25
CA PRO A 115 -10.04 13.71 -13.22
C PRO A 115 -10.38 15.18 -13.01
N ALA A 116 -11.49 15.65 -13.58
CA ALA A 116 -11.93 17.02 -13.36
C ALA A 116 -12.14 17.32 -11.87
N GLY A 117 -11.82 18.55 -11.46
CA GLY A 117 -12.01 19.01 -10.09
C GLY A 117 -10.83 18.76 -9.14
N TRP A 118 -9.72 18.17 -9.62
CA TRP A 118 -8.49 18.08 -8.83
C TRP A 118 -7.95 19.49 -8.49
N LYS A 119 -7.29 19.62 -7.34
CA LYS A 119 -6.72 20.88 -6.85
C LYS A 119 -5.21 20.86 -6.77
N GLU A 120 -4.66 19.71 -6.38
CA GLU A 120 -3.23 19.48 -6.26
C GLU A 120 -2.93 18.05 -6.69
N GLY A 121 -1.75 17.84 -7.25
CA GLY A 121 -1.31 16.55 -7.70
C GLY A 121 0.20 16.37 -7.65
N GLY A 122 0.63 15.14 -7.48
CA GLY A 122 2.03 14.76 -7.45
C GLY A 122 2.25 13.41 -8.14
N GLU A 123 3.46 13.20 -8.61
CA GLU A 123 3.87 11.93 -9.20
C GLU A 123 5.18 11.46 -8.57
N ASN A 124 5.24 10.20 -8.18
CA ASN A 124 6.50 9.51 -7.88
C ASN A 124 6.75 8.43 -8.92
N VAL A 125 7.99 8.34 -9.35
CA VAL A 125 8.47 7.34 -10.31
C VAL A 125 9.62 6.58 -9.67
N HIS A 126 9.68 5.27 -9.89
CA HIS A 126 10.79 4.43 -9.45
C HIS A 126 11.12 3.35 -10.47
N GLN A 127 12.39 3.06 -10.61
CA GLN A 127 12.91 1.93 -11.38
C GLN A 127 13.81 1.09 -10.47
N ASN A 128 13.65 -0.21 -10.51
CA ASN A 128 14.49 -1.16 -9.81
C ASN A 128 14.53 -2.50 -10.57
N TRP A 129 15.23 -3.49 -10.03
CA TRP A 129 15.20 -4.85 -10.54
C TRP A 129 13.99 -5.61 -10.01
N ARG A 130 13.52 -6.60 -10.78
CA ARG A 130 12.33 -7.43 -10.49
C ARG A 130 12.33 -8.06 -9.10
N GLY A 131 13.48 -8.33 -8.50
CA GLY A 131 13.60 -8.91 -7.17
C GLY A 131 13.47 -7.92 -6.01
N ALA A 132 13.39 -6.63 -6.30
CA ALA A 132 13.22 -5.62 -5.25
C ALA A 132 11.85 -5.74 -4.60
N SER A 133 11.79 -5.46 -3.29
CA SER A 133 10.56 -5.46 -2.51
C SER A 133 9.82 -4.13 -2.62
N THR A 134 8.54 -4.14 -2.26
CA THR A 134 7.74 -2.92 -2.17
C THR A 134 8.29 -1.95 -1.12
N GLN A 135 8.85 -2.46 -0.03
CA GLN A 135 9.48 -1.66 1.01
C GLN A 135 10.71 -0.90 0.50
N GLU A 136 11.50 -1.53 -0.37
CA GLU A 136 12.64 -0.85 -1.02
C GLU A 136 12.18 0.29 -1.93
N VAL A 137 11.07 0.14 -2.64
CA VAL A 137 10.45 1.21 -3.45
C VAL A 137 10.03 2.39 -2.56
N VAL A 138 9.26 2.12 -1.50
CA VAL A 138 8.79 3.14 -0.55
C VAL A 138 9.95 3.83 0.16
N GLN A 139 10.99 3.07 0.52
CA GLN A 139 12.19 3.63 1.16
C GLN A 139 13.02 4.49 0.20
N ALA A 140 13.11 4.11 -1.08
CA ALA A 140 13.78 4.92 -2.10
C ALA A 140 13.10 6.28 -2.26
N TRP A 141 11.77 6.30 -2.28
CA TRP A 141 11.01 7.55 -2.29
C TRP A 141 11.17 8.35 -0.98
N HIS A 142 11.23 7.68 0.19
CA HIS A 142 11.50 8.35 1.46
C HIS A 142 12.87 9.08 1.45
N ASN A 143 13.89 8.46 0.86
CA ASN A 143 15.24 9.02 0.80
C ASN A 143 15.38 10.19 -0.21
N SER A 144 14.42 10.35 -1.11
CA SER A 144 14.37 11.45 -2.08
C SER A 144 13.45 12.57 -1.55
N PRO A 145 13.95 13.81 -1.32
CA PRO A 145 13.14 14.89 -0.73
C PRO A 145 11.84 15.18 -1.48
N SER A 146 11.87 15.25 -2.81
CA SER A 146 10.68 15.53 -3.64
C SER A 146 9.67 14.37 -3.60
N HIS A 147 10.13 13.13 -3.71
CA HIS A 147 9.26 11.96 -3.65
C HIS A 147 8.68 11.76 -2.25
N ARG A 148 9.49 12.01 -1.20
CA ARG A 148 9.03 11.97 0.19
C ARG A 148 7.93 12.98 0.44
N GLN A 149 8.05 14.20 -0.09
CA GLN A 149 7.01 15.22 0.01
C GLN A 149 5.68 14.69 -0.52
N ASN A 150 5.64 14.16 -1.74
CA ASN A 150 4.43 13.58 -2.30
C ASN A 150 3.89 12.42 -1.44
N GLN A 151 4.77 11.54 -0.97
CA GLN A 151 4.39 10.36 -0.19
C GLN A 151 3.77 10.72 1.18
N ALA A 152 4.23 11.81 1.80
CA ALA A 152 3.84 12.25 3.13
C ALA A 152 2.95 13.50 3.14
N ASP A 153 2.52 14.00 2.00
CA ASP A 153 1.66 15.20 1.93
C ASP A 153 0.31 14.95 2.61
N PRO A 154 -0.03 15.69 3.69
CA PRO A 154 -1.28 15.48 4.42
C PRO A 154 -2.53 15.88 3.63
N TYR A 155 -2.38 16.65 2.57
CA TYR A 155 -3.49 17.12 1.76
C TYR A 155 -3.91 16.10 0.70
N PHE A 156 -3.05 15.22 0.24
CA PHE A 156 -3.46 14.16 -0.68
C PHE A 156 -4.37 13.16 0.00
N ASN A 157 -5.49 12.86 -0.65
CA ASN A 157 -6.50 11.89 -0.18
C ASN A 157 -6.80 10.78 -1.19
N GLN A 158 -6.27 10.85 -2.41
CA GLN A 158 -6.39 9.84 -3.45
C GLN A 158 -5.03 9.51 -4.06
N ILE A 159 -4.91 8.27 -4.51
CA ILE A 159 -3.71 7.76 -5.16
C ILE A 159 -4.08 6.82 -6.30
N GLY A 160 -3.28 6.83 -7.37
CA GLY A 160 -3.24 5.79 -8.38
C GLY A 160 -1.87 5.15 -8.45
N VAL A 161 -1.82 3.85 -8.75
CA VAL A 161 -0.58 3.07 -8.81
C VAL A 161 -0.51 2.30 -10.12
N GLY A 162 0.65 2.36 -10.76
CA GLY A 162 1.00 1.53 -11.92
C GLY A 162 2.31 0.77 -11.68
N VAL A 163 2.32 -0.50 -12.06
CA VAL A 163 3.51 -1.35 -12.00
C VAL A 163 3.68 -2.08 -13.32
N ALA A 164 4.88 -2.05 -13.87
CA ALA A 164 5.23 -2.76 -15.09
C ALA A 164 6.60 -3.43 -14.96
N TYR A 165 6.79 -4.50 -15.73
CA TYR A 165 8.05 -5.23 -15.81
C TYR A 165 8.51 -5.28 -17.26
N SER A 166 9.78 -4.97 -17.50
CA SER A 166 10.41 -5.11 -18.82
C SER A 166 11.10 -6.47 -18.95
N SER A 167 11.33 -6.87 -20.20
CA SER A 167 11.96 -8.17 -20.53
C SER A 167 13.40 -8.31 -20.04
N ASP A 168 14.08 -7.20 -19.83
CA ASP A 168 15.44 -7.14 -19.28
C ASP A 168 15.50 -7.31 -17.74
N GLY A 169 14.36 -7.59 -17.09
CA GLY A 169 14.29 -7.84 -15.66
C GLY A 169 14.11 -6.58 -14.80
N ARG A 170 13.88 -5.41 -15.39
CA ARG A 170 13.59 -4.20 -14.63
C ARG A 170 12.11 -4.11 -14.26
N MET A 171 11.86 -3.47 -13.13
CA MET A 171 10.56 -3.10 -12.60
C MET A 171 10.40 -1.58 -12.64
N TRP A 172 9.20 -1.13 -12.97
CA TRP A 172 8.83 0.28 -13.10
C TRP A 172 7.58 0.53 -12.27
N VAL A 173 7.68 1.47 -11.33
CA VAL A 173 6.57 1.82 -10.44
C VAL A 173 6.27 3.30 -10.56
N VAL A 174 4.99 3.63 -10.67
CA VAL A 174 4.48 5.00 -10.72
C VAL A 174 3.37 5.15 -9.69
N THR A 175 3.39 6.24 -8.93
CA THR A 175 2.25 6.67 -8.13
C THR A 175 1.85 8.07 -8.53
N ASN A 176 0.54 8.29 -8.72
CA ASN A 176 -0.05 9.62 -8.91
C ASN A 176 -0.91 9.94 -7.69
N TYR A 177 -0.67 11.09 -7.07
CA TYR A 177 -1.41 11.57 -5.89
C TYR A 177 -2.30 12.74 -6.28
N MET A 178 -3.45 12.87 -5.61
CA MET A 178 -4.43 13.91 -5.92
C MET A 178 -5.23 14.32 -4.68
N ARG A 179 -5.66 15.59 -4.65
CA ARG A 179 -6.79 16.10 -3.85
C ARG A 179 -7.70 17.01 -4.65
#